data_3cc19ea2bbd995e24332c0d99dc259e2
#
_entry.id   3cc19ea2bbd995e24332c0d99dc259e2
#
_cell.length_a   1.000
_cell.length_b   1.000
_cell.length_c   1.000
_cell.angle_alpha   90.00
_cell.angle_beta   90.00
_cell.angle_gamma   90.00
#
_symmetry.space_group_name_H-M   'P 1'
#
loop_
_entity.id
_entity.type
_entity.pdbx_description
1 polymer ?
#
loop_
_entity_poly.entity_id
_entity_poly.type
_entity_poly.pdbx_seq_one_letter_code
_entity_poly.pdbx_strand_id
1 'polypeptide(L)'
;MNLSFKNVLCVCCLLLSGSVYAQVPQDLIDKAKAAGMSDTQIQQELAKRMKQEGGSVGSQATATDAKVSDRVMPVIDEGQSLEAQRRNNLPASAMENTVFGHEIFSNKNLSFAPDLNIPTPKDYVLSAGDELLINVWGDSELNLKLKISPDGTILVPNLGPVSVSGLTIAGAETRLRQELSQIMSTLSGSGEGNTFVSVSLSQIRSMKVNIVGEVVAPGTYTLPSFATLFNALYAAGGVNKIGSLRSIKVYRNSKEIANLDVYDYLLNGKYTTNVRLEENDMIMVGPYDQLAVVRGKVKRNRIFELRKGETLKQLLDMAGGFTGDAYTKDVQVKRKSDSRYQISTVSEDKFASFVMQDGDSLQVDSVIPFYENRLVVTGAVWRPGEYELSPSVRTVKQLVKQAAGLKGDEFAGRALITRLNPDFTTTMIAVDIRGILNGTAPDVELQAEDQLSIPSLFDLREPYTIKVGGAVNYPDTVLPYRHNLTIEDAIMMAGGLRAVSYTHLRAP
;
A
#
# COMPACT_ATOMS: atom_id res chain seq x y z
N MET A 1 34.10 -39.59 15.92
CA MET A 1 34.38 -38.16 15.75
C MET A 1 33.17 -37.41 16.28
N ASN A 2 33.20 -37.10 17.59
CA ASN A 2 32.05 -36.45 18.28
C ASN A 2 32.08 -34.96 18.02
N LEU A 3 31.30 -34.50 17.04
CA LEU A 3 30.96 -33.04 16.95
C LEU A 3 29.97 -32.76 18.07
N SER A 4 30.38 -31.88 18.99
CA SER A 4 29.56 -31.44 20.11
C SER A 4 28.23 -30.87 19.60
N PHE A 5 27.13 -31.34 20.14
CA PHE A 5 25.74 -30.94 19.85
C PHE A 5 25.51 -29.40 19.86
N LYS A 6 26.35 -28.67 20.59
CA LYS A 6 26.37 -27.20 20.59
C LYS A 6 26.67 -26.57 19.21
N ASN A 7 27.49 -27.23 18.39
CA ASN A 7 27.91 -26.70 17.09
C ASN A 7 26.86 -26.95 15.99
N VAL A 8 26.10 -28.04 16.08
CA VAL A 8 25.01 -28.31 15.12
C VAL A 8 23.82 -27.32 15.33
N LEU A 9 23.53 -27.01 16.59
CA LEU A 9 22.49 -26.03 16.92
C LEU A 9 22.88 -24.59 16.54
N CYS A 10 24.17 -24.25 16.55
CA CYS A 10 24.69 -22.93 16.18
C CYS A 10 24.68 -22.70 14.68
N VAL A 11 24.91 -23.70 13.84
CA VAL A 11 24.88 -23.59 12.37
C VAL A 11 23.45 -23.43 11.86
N CYS A 12 22.46 -24.03 12.53
CA CYS A 12 21.04 -23.84 12.19
C CYS A 12 20.49 -22.45 12.57
N CYS A 13 21.08 -21.79 13.59
CA CYS A 13 20.66 -20.42 13.97
C CYS A 13 21.23 -19.32 13.05
N LEU A 14 22.34 -19.56 12.35
CA LEU A 14 22.92 -18.62 11.39
C LEU A 14 22.17 -18.52 10.05
N LEU A 15 21.28 -19.47 9.77
CA LEU A 15 20.45 -19.47 8.56
C LEU A 15 19.05 -18.83 8.77
N LEU A 16 18.73 -18.37 9.99
CA LEU A 16 17.44 -17.82 10.37
C LEU A 16 17.44 -16.28 10.59
N SER A 17 18.51 -15.59 10.21
CA SER A 17 18.58 -14.12 10.31
C SER A 17 17.93 -13.37 9.14
N GLY A 18 16.82 -13.88 8.65
CA GLY A 18 15.96 -13.22 7.65
C GLY A 18 14.51 -13.37 8.08
N SER A 19 13.96 -12.28 8.61
CA SER A 19 12.58 -12.05 9.01
C SER A 19 11.52 -12.84 8.23
N VAL A 20 10.92 -13.86 8.85
CA VAL A 20 9.52 -14.32 8.70
C VAL A 20 9.26 -15.29 9.87
N TYR A 21 8.10 -15.21 10.50
CA TYR A 21 7.60 -16.20 11.45
C TYR A 21 7.58 -17.60 10.79
N ALA A 22 8.69 -18.28 10.80
CA ALA A 22 8.76 -19.67 10.41
C ALA A 22 8.34 -20.52 11.62
N GLN A 23 7.25 -21.27 11.48
CA GLN A 23 7.02 -22.45 12.33
C GLN A 23 8.32 -23.25 12.37
N VAL A 24 8.79 -23.58 13.56
CA VAL A 24 10.00 -24.39 13.73
C VAL A 24 9.83 -25.65 12.88
N PRO A 25 10.74 -25.96 11.94
CA PRO A 25 10.60 -27.12 11.09
C PRO A 25 10.49 -28.39 11.94
N GLN A 26 9.51 -29.24 11.62
CA GLN A 26 9.22 -30.47 12.35
C GLN A 26 10.46 -31.34 12.47
N ASP A 27 11.31 -31.36 11.45
CA ASP A 27 12.61 -32.04 11.40
C ASP A 27 13.58 -31.71 12.55
N LEU A 28 13.51 -30.48 13.09
CA LEU A 28 14.38 -30.06 14.21
C LEU A 28 13.82 -30.51 15.54
N ILE A 29 12.51 -30.58 15.67
CA ILE A 29 11.85 -31.15 16.85
C ILE A 29 12.11 -32.64 16.93
N ASP A 30 12.02 -33.34 15.81
CA ASP A 30 12.27 -34.80 15.73
C ASP A 30 13.73 -35.14 16.00
N LYS A 31 14.69 -34.33 15.54
CA LYS A 31 16.12 -34.49 15.87
C LYS A 31 16.44 -34.24 17.34
N ALA A 32 15.76 -33.27 17.97
CA ALA A 32 15.91 -33.00 19.40
C ALA A 32 15.32 -34.15 20.26
N LYS A 33 14.19 -34.75 19.84
CA LYS A 33 13.58 -35.93 20.44
C LYS A 33 14.49 -37.15 20.28
N ALA A 34 15.07 -37.37 19.13
CA ALA A 34 16.02 -38.44 18.86
C ALA A 34 17.32 -38.31 19.71
N ALA A 35 17.66 -37.10 20.15
CA ALA A 35 18.77 -36.82 21.07
C ALA A 35 18.41 -36.96 22.56
N GLY A 36 17.18 -37.41 22.88
CA GLY A 36 16.73 -37.71 24.26
C GLY A 36 16.16 -36.50 25.03
N MET A 37 15.80 -35.41 24.37
CA MET A 37 15.16 -34.26 25.03
C MET A 37 13.64 -34.47 25.16
N SER A 38 13.10 -34.16 26.32
CA SER A 38 11.64 -34.18 26.51
C SER A 38 10.96 -32.91 25.87
N ASP A 39 9.69 -33.04 25.49
CA ASP A 39 8.92 -31.93 24.89
C ASP A 39 8.92 -30.66 25.74
N THR A 40 8.92 -30.82 27.07
CA THR A 40 9.01 -29.70 28.02
C THR A 40 10.37 -29.01 28.01
N GLN A 41 11.46 -29.76 27.80
CA GLN A 41 12.82 -29.20 27.69
C GLN A 41 13.02 -28.47 26.36
N ILE A 42 12.46 -28.99 25.28
CA ILE A 42 12.49 -28.35 23.95
C ILE A 42 11.73 -27.01 24.01
N GLN A 43 10.55 -26.97 24.61
CA GLN A 43 9.77 -25.72 24.77
C GLN A 43 10.45 -24.71 25.68
N GLN A 44 11.06 -25.13 26.78
CA GLN A 44 11.79 -24.23 27.67
C GLN A 44 13.04 -23.62 27.03
N GLU A 45 13.76 -24.37 26.20
CA GLU A 45 14.96 -23.88 25.52
C GLU A 45 14.58 -22.91 24.38
N LEU A 46 13.48 -23.15 23.66
CA LEU A 46 12.90 -22.21 22.69
C LEU A 46 12.43 -20.93 23.36
N ALA A 47 11.74 -21.01 24.48
CA ALA A 47 11.25 -19.84 25.22
C ALA A 47 12.38 -18.99 25.84
N LYS A 48 13.47 -19.62 26.32
CA LYS A 48 14.65 -18.92 26.81
C LYS A 48 15.35 -18.11 25.72
N ARG A 49 15.44 -18.65 24.54
CA ARG A 49 16.11 -17.96 23.41
C ARG A 49 15.26 -16.85 22.80
N MET A 50 13.94 -17.02 22.73
CA MET A 50 13.03 -15.93 22.34
C MET A 50 13.07 -14.76 23.32
N LYS A 51 13.40 -14.98 24.62
CA LYS A 51 13.61 -13.90 25.60
C LYS A 51 15.00 -13.24 25.52
N GLN A 52 15.98 -13.88 24.97
CA GLN A 52 17.35 -13.34 24.86
C GLN A 52 17.57 -12.43 23.64
N GLU A 53 16.73 -12.55 22.60
CA GLU A 53 16.82 -11.72 21.38
C GLU A 53 15.90 -10.47 21.44
N GLY A 54 15.03 -10.35 22.45
CA GLY A 54 14.21 -9.16 22.73
C GLY A 54 14.84 -8.31 23.81
N GLY A 55 15.87 -7.52 23.48
CA GLY A 55 16.53 -6.60 24.41
C GLY A 55 15.66 -5.41 24.79
N SER A 56 15.46 -5.31 26.09
CA SER A 56 15.22 -4.16 26.98
C SER A 56 14.65 -2.85 26.44
N VAL A 57 13.49 -2.44 26.98
CA VAL A 57 13.35 -1.16 27.67
C VAL A 57 12.37 -1.34 28.85
N GLY A 58 12.85 -1.12 30.05
CA GLY A 58 12.03 -1.12 31.24
C GLY A 58 11.40 0.24 31.49
N SER A 59 10.25 0.20 32.19
CA SER A 59 9.92 1.24 33.19
C SER A 59 8.83 0.73 34.13
N GLN A 60 9.16 0.80 35.38
CA GLN A 60 8.28 0.63 36.55
C GLN A 60 7.20 1.72 36.60
N ALA A 61 6.01 1.38 36.97
CA ALA A 61 5.09 2.30 37.60
C ALA A 61 4.25 1.57 38.66
N THR A 62 4.31 2.11 39.84
CA THR A 62 3.67 1.76 41.06
C THR A 62 2.16 1.96 41.04
N ALA A 63 1.45 1.05 41.68
CA ALA A 63 0.03 1.12 41.94
C ALA A 63 -0.30 2.17 43.02
N THR A 64 -1.37 2.93 42.81
CA THR A 64 -2.18 3.51 43.86
C THR A 64 -3.65 3.64 43.44
N ASP A 65 -4.52 3.29 44.38
CA ASP A 65 -5.98 3.27 44.30
C ASP A 65 -6.63 4.61 43.94
N ALA A 66 -7.68 4.56 43.10
CA ALA A 66 -8.84 5.47 43.26
C ALA A 66 -10.08 4.99 42.47
N LYS A 67 -11.14 4.85 43.22
CA LYS A 67 -12.59 4.80 43.05
C LYS A 67 -13.21 5.07 41.66
N VAL A 68 -14.11 4.15 41.38
CA VAL A 68 -15.31 4.13 40.53
C VAL A 68 -16.00 5.46 40.29
N SER A 69 -16.19 5.85 39.01
CA SER A 69 -17.50 6.10 38.40
C SER A 69 -17.35 6.49 36.91
N ASP A 70 -18.37 6.13 36.16
CA ASP A 70 -18.73 6.51 34.80
C ASP A 70 -18.04 5.80 33.66
N ARG A 71 -18.82 4.88 33.09
CA ARG A 71 -18.55 4.17 31.83
C ARG A 71 -18.49 5.16 30.67
N VAL A 72 -17.31 5.57 30.39
CA VAL A 72 -16.91 6.20 29.13
C VAL A 72 -16.36 5.10 28.22
N MET A 73 -16.90 5.00 27.02
CA MET A 73 -16.49 4.27 25.82
C MET A 73 -15.51 3.08 26.00
N PRO A 74 -15.73 1.95 25.36
CA PRO A 74 -14.79 0.84 25.44
C PRO A 74 -13.43 1.30 24.93
N VAL A 75 -12.43 1.27 25.81
CA VAL A 75 -11.02 1.40 25.45
C VAL A 75 -10.73 0.29 24.44
N ILE A 76 -10.38 0.66 23.22
CA ILE A 76 -9.94 -0.30 22.21
C ILE A 76 -8.67 -0.94 22.73
N ASP A 77 -8.73 -2.23 22.97
CA ASP A 77 -7.63 -3.08 23.44
C ASP A 77 -6.37 -2.87 22.60
N GLU A 78 -5.23 -2.60 23.24
CA GLU A 78 -3.92 -2.41 22.60
C GLU A 78 -3.50 -3.60 21.72
N GLY A 79 -4.05 -4.79 21.93
CA GLY A 79 -3.88 -5.97 21.09
C GLY A 79 -4.39 -5.79 19.65
N GLN A 80 -5.49 -5.06 19.46
CA GLN A 80 -6.01 -4.73 18.12
C GLN A 80 -5.11 -3.73 17.38
N SER A 81 -4.26 -3.00 18.11
CA SER A 81 -3.36 -1.99 17.55
C SER A 81 -2.25 -2.59 16.68
N LEU A 82 -1.75 -3.76 17.04
CA LEU A 82 -0.67 -4.45 16.32
C LEU A 82 -1.16 -5.13 15.03
N GLU A 83 -2.40 -5.65 15.03
CA GLU A 83 -2.98 -6.24 13.81
C GLU A 83 -3.33 -5.17 12.76
N ALA A 84 -3.81 -3.99 13.19
CA ALA A 84 -4.09 -2.89 12.27
C ALA A 84 -2.80 -2.27 11.70
N GLN A 85 -1.72 -2.17 12.50
CA GLN A 85 -0.39 -1.75 12.02
C GLN A 85 0.23 -2.77 11.05
N ARG A 86 0.01 -4.06 11.28
CA ARG A 86 0.42 -5.12 10.34
C ARG A 86 -0.33 -5.05 9.02
N ARG A 87 -1.63 -4.69 9.02
CA ARG A 87 -2.42 -4.53 7.78
C ARG A 87 -1.98 -3.33 6.94
N ASN A 88 -1.57 -2.23 7.57
CA ASN A 88 -1.08 -1.04 6.85
C ASN A 88 0.31 -1.23 6.24
N ASN A 89 1.09 -2.21 6.71
CA ASN A 89 2.40 -2.59 6.19
C ASN A 89 2.37 -3.92 5.40
N LEU A 90 1.19 -4.39 5.01
CA LEU A 90 1.09 -5.59 4.17
C LEU A 90 1.78 -5.32 2.83
N PRO A 91 2.65 -6.24 2.37
CA PRO A 91 3.22 -6.14 1.03
C PRO A 91 2.09 -6.11 -0.01
N ALA A 92 2.32 -5.45 -1.15
CA ALA A 92 1.33 -5.27 -2.21
C ALA A 92 0.62 -6.59 -2.59
N SER A 93 1.36 -7.72 -2.55
CA SER A 93 0.83 -9.07 -2.78
C SER A 93 -0.23 -9.54 -1.76
N ALA A 94 -0.18 -9.04 -0.52
CA ALA A 94 -1.18 -9.39 0.49
C ALA A 94 -2.45 -8.55 0.35
N MET A 95 -2.35 -7.35 -0.23
CA MET A 95 -3.50 -6.51 -0.56
C MET A 95 -4.32 -7.04 -1.76
N GLU A 96 -3.70 -7.79 -2.66
CA GLU A 96 -4.36 -8.39 -3.83
C GLU A 96 -5.52 -9.33 -3.49
N ASN A 97 -5.53 -9.89 -2.29
CA ASN A 97 -6.57 -10.80 -1.80
C ASN A 97 -7.56 -10.13 -0.83
N THR A 98 -7.58 -8.80 -0.75
CA THR A 98 -8.52 -8.07 0.09
C THR A 98 -9.58 -7.37 -0.75
N VAL A 99 -10.81 -7.29 -0.23
CA VAL A 99 -11.88 -6.52 -0.87
C VAL A 99 -11.55 -5.04 -0.75
N PHE A 100 -11.62 -4.32 -1.88
CA PHE A 100 -11.32 -2.89 -1.94
C PHE A 100 -12.26 -2.10 -1.00
N GLY A 101 -11.69 -1.20 -0.24
CA GLY A 101 -12.44 -0.28 0.62
C GLY A 101 -12.67 -0.76 2.06
N HIS A 102 -12.57 -2.07 2.36
CA HIS A 102 -12.76 -2.55 3.73
C HIS A 102 -11.71 -1.99 4.72
N GLU A 103 -10.55 -1.58 4.22
CA GLU A 103 -9.50 -0.98 5.02
C GLU A 103 -9.80 0.44 5.52
N ILE A 104 -10.80 1.13 4.96
CA ILE A 104 -11.10 2.53 5.33
C ILE A 104 -11.46 2.68 6.81
N PHE A 105 -12.17 1.71 7.37
CA PHE A 105 -12.56 1.74 8.78
C PHE A 105 -11.51 1.13 9.72
N SER A 106 -10.53 0.40 9.20
CA SER A 106 -9.45 -0.23 9.97
C SER A 106 -8.16 0.58 9.96
N ASN A 107 -8.08 1.65 9.19
CA ASN A 107 -6.91 2.51 9.11
C ASN A 107 -6.88 3.48 10.30
N LYS A 108 -5.91 3.32 11.19
CA LYS A 108 -5.74 4.16 12.39
C LYS A 108 -5.38 5.63 12.10
N ASN A 109 -4.85 5.89 10.92
CA ASN A 109 -4.51 7.25 10.49
C ASN A 109 -5.73 8.02 9.93
N LEU A 110 -6.83 7.31 9.66
CA LEU A 110 -8.10 7.90 9.24
C LEU A 110 -9.07 7.81 10.42
N SER A 111 -9.34 8.93 11.06
CA SER A 111 -10.35 9.01 12.11
C SER A 111 -11.63 9.61 11.54
N PHE A 112 -12.70 8.85 11.64
CA PHE A 112 -14.07 9.35 11.46
C PHE A 112 -14.75 9.56 12.81
N ALA A 113 -13.95 9.68 13.89
CA ALA A 113 -14.50 10.08 15.20
C ALA A 113 -15.12 11.46 15.07
N PRO A 114 -16.30 11.70 15.68
CA PRO A 114 -16.91 13.02 15.66
C PRO A 114 -16.00 14.00 16.41
N ASP A 115 -15.63 15.08 15.77
CA ASP A 115 -14.87 16.16 16.43
C ASP A 115 -15.82 16.99 17.27
N LEU A 116 -15.62 16.99 18.57
CA LEU A 116 -16.42 17.74 19.54
C LEU A 116 -16.06 19.24 19.57
N ASN A 117 -14.94 19.63 18.94
CA ASN A 117 -14.44 21.00 18.93
C ASN A 117 -14.77 21.75 17.63
N ILE A 118 -15.60 21.18 16.75
CA ILE A 118 -16.04 21.86 15.53
C ILE A 118 -16.98 23.03 15.91
N PRO A 119 -16.82 24.23 15.31
CA PRO A 119 -17.78 25.30 15.49
C PRO A 119 -19.20 24.82 15.17
N THR A 120 -20.13 25.09 16.07
CA THR A 120 -21.51 24.63 15.90
C THR A 120 -22.09 25.17 14.59
N PRO A 121 -22.67 24.33 13.72
CA PRO A 121 -23.30 24.78 12.49
C PRO A 121 -24.38 25.81 12.77
N LYS A 122 -24.49 26.83 11.91
CA LYS A 122 -25.49 27.93 12.10
C LYS A 122 -26.93 27.44 12.04
N ASP A 123 -27.16 26.31 11.38
CA ASP A 123 -28.46 25.65 11.23
C ASP A 123 -28.74 24.61 12.33
N TYR A 124 -27.85 24.50 13.34
CA TYR A 124 -28.07 23.59 14.44
C TYR A 124 -29.30 23.97 15.25
N VAL A 125 -30.25 23.04 15.41
CA VAL A 125 -31.49 23.22 16.15
C VAL A 125 -31.30 22.65 17.55
N LEU A 126 -31.46 23.49 18.53
CA LEU A 126 -31.36 23.17 19.97
C LEU A 126 -32.46 22.18 20.37
N SER A 127 -32.12 21.27 21.26
CA SER A 127 -33.04 20.26 21.74
C SER A 127 -32.71 19.85 23.20
N ALA A 128 -33.63 19.13 23.82
CA ALA A 128 -33.43 18.62 25.17
C ALA A 128 -32.11 17.86 25.32
N GLY A 129 -31.35 18.14 26.35
CA GLY A 129 -30.05 17.53 26.65
C GLY A 129 -28.84 18.35 26.18
N ASP A 130 -29.01 19.33 25.27
CA ASP A 130 -27.93 20.26 24.93
C ASP A 130 -27.61 21.18 26.10
N GLU A 131 -26.33 21.58 26.23
CA GLU A 131 -25.89 22.53 27.27
C GLU A 131 -25.47 23.83 26.62
N LEU A 132 -26.12 24.93 27.03
CA LEU A 132 -25.84 26.27 26.52
C LEU A 132 -24.89 27.00 27.48
N LEU A 133 -23.95 27.72 26.93
CA LEU A 133 -23.15 28.74 27.60
C LEU A 133 -23.70 30.11 27.20
N ILE A 134 -24.27 30.78 28.20
CA ILE A 134 -24.83 32.14 28.03
C ILE A 134 -23.87 33.10 28.69
N ASN A 135 -23.28 33.98 27.91
CA ASN A 135 -22.36 35.01 28.35
C ASN A 135 -23.05 36.37 28.17
N VAL A 136 -23.13 37.11 29.26
CA VAL A 136 -23.58 38.50 29.26
C VAL A 136 -22.41 39.34 29.76
N TRP A 137 -22.10 40.42 29.04
CA TRP A 137 -20.98 41.32 29.39
C TRP A 137 -21.34 42.78 29.09
N GLY A 138 -20.63 43.72 29.71
CA GLY A 138 -20.86 45.16 29.64
C GLY A 138 -21.14 45.71 31.00
N ASP A 139 -22.22 46.49 31.16
CA ASP A 139 -22.64 47.07 32.43
C ASP A 139 -23.16 45.99 33.42
N SER A 140 -23.47 44.80 32.95
CA SER A 140 -23.84 43.64 33.72
C SER A 140 -23.05 42.42 33.26
N GLU A 141 -22.52 41.62 34.18
CA GLU A 141 -21.79 40.38 33.86
C GLU A 141 -22.58 39.17 34.40
N LEU A 142 -22.80 38.18 33.53
CA LEU A 142 -23.43 36.90 33.89
C LEU A 142 -22.92 35.81 32.97
N ASN A 143 -22.38 34.75 33.57
CA ASN A 143 -21.90 33.55 32.84
C ASN A 143 -22.68 32.33 33.38
N LEU A 144 -23.51 31.77 32.55
CA LEU A 144 -24.33 30.61 32.90
C LEU A 144 -24.07 29.43 31.97
N LYS A 145 -23.94 28.26 32.57
CA LYS A 145 -24.02 26.98 31.86
C LYS A 145 -25.33 26.31 32.22
N LEU A 146 -26.23 26.18 31.24
CA LEU A 146 -27.58 25.67 31.48
C LEU A 146 -27.90 24.56 30.52
N LYS A 147 -28.34 23.41 31.06
CA LYS A 147 -28.79 22.27 30.29
C LYS A 147 -30.26 22.42 29.93
N ILE A 148 -30.60 22.13 28.68
CA ILE A 148 -32.00 22.14 28.22
C ILE A 148 -32.70 20.93 28.80
N SER A 149 -33.80 21.20 29.55
CA SER A 149 -34.64 20.19 30.18
C SER A 149 -35.38 19.32 29.14
N PRO A 150 -35.94 18.18 29.54
CA PRO A 150 -36.81 17.40 28.67
C PRO A 150 -38.00 18.16 28.10
N ASP A 151 -38.50 19.18 28.84
CA ASP A 151 -39.58 20.07 28.38
C ASP A 151 -39.12 21.13 27.39
N GLY A 152 -37.85 21.11 26.99
CA GLY A 152 -37.29 22.06 26.00
C GLY A 152 -36.99 23.46 26.58
N THR A 153 -36.91 23.59 27.88
CA THR A 153 -36.66 24.88 28.59
C THR A 153 -35.31 24.89 29.26
N ILE A 154 -34.73 26.06 29.46
CA ILE A 154 -33.61 26.30 30.37
C ILE A 154 -34.10 27.10 31.54
N LEU A 155 -33.59 26.81 32.75
CA LEU A 155 -33.93 27.55 33.95
C LEU A 155 -32.92 28.69 34.19
N VAL A 156 -33.29 29.89 33.83
CA VAL A 156 -32.45 31.08 34.00
C VAL A 156 -32.67 31.67 35.38
N PRO A 157 -31.63 31.90 36.21
CA PRO A 157 -31.76 32.49 37.55
C PRO A 157 -32.46 33.83 37.47
N ASN A 158 -33.37 34.09 38.44
CA ASN A 158 -34.19 35.30 38.55
C ASN A 158 -35.19 35.58 37.42
N LEU A 159 -35.19 34.76 36.34
CA LEU A 159 -36.11 34.89 35.21
C LEU A 159 -37.11 33.73 35.17
N GLY A 160 -36.66 32.53 35.53
CA GLY A 160 -37.47 31.31 35.40
C GLY A 160 -37.21 30.51 34.14
N PRO A 161 -38.15 29.61 33.75
CA PRO A 161 -38.00 28.75 32.59
C PRO A 161 -38.18 29.51 31.28
N VAL A 162 -37.18 29.38 30.39
CA VAL A 162 -37.24 29.98 29.02
C VAL A 162 -37.18 28.80 27.99
N SER A 163 -38.18 28.78 27.10
CA SER A 163 -38.23 27.79 26.01
C SER A 163 -37.23 28.11 24.91
N VAL A 164 -36.31 27.17 24.65
CA VAL A 164 -35.27 27.32 23.63
C VAL A 164 -35.20 26.14 22.67
N SER A 165 -35.87 25.04 22.96
CA SER A 165 -35.93 23.88 22.06
C SER A 165 -36.62 24.23 20.76
N GLY A 166 -36.08 23.68 19.65
CA GLY A 166 -36.56 23.98 18.28
C GLY A 166 -36.04 25.30 17.69
N LEU A 167 -35.33 26.11 18.44
CA LEU A 167 -34.66 27.30 17.96
C LEU A 167 -33.22 27.01 17.48
N THR A 168 -32.75 27.81 16.52
CA THR A 168 -31.30 27.85 16.24
C THR A 168 -30.58 28.64 17.35
N ILE A 169 -29.24 28.55 17.39
CA ILE A 169 -28.45 29.32 18.39
C ILE A 169 -28.73 30.80 18.29
N ALA A 170 -28.82 31.34 17.08
CA ALA A 170 -29.16 32.76 16.86
C ALA A 170 -30.61 33.09 17.30
N GLY A 171 -31.54 32.17 17.06
CA GLY A 171 -32.92 32.29 17.56
C GLY A 171 -33.00 32.27 19.07
N ALA A 172 -32.23 31.39 19.73
CA ALA A 172 -32.13 31.29 21.17
C ALA A 172 -31.46 32.53 21.78
N GLU A 173 -30.44 33.09 21.13
CA GLU A 173 -29.81 34.36 21.53
C GLU A 173 -30.80 35.53 21.50
N THR A 174 -31.54 35.65 20.42
CA THR A 174 -32.59 36.70 20.28
C THR A 174 -33.66 36.53 21.35
N ARG A 175 -34.13 35.31 21.56
CA ARG A 175 -35.13 34.99 22.60
C ARG A 175 -34.65 35.35 24.00
N LEU A 176 -33.43 34.90 24.33
CA LEU A 176 -32.81 35.11 25.64
C LEU A 176 -32.54 36.63 25.87
N ARG A 177 -32.10 37.34 24.85
CA ARG A 177 -31.94 38.80 24.96
C ARG A 177 -33.26 39.50 25.27
N GLN A 178 -34.35 39.08 24.64
CA GLN A 178 -35.67 39.64 24.89
C GLN A 178 -36.18 39.36 26.33
N GLU A 179 -35.99 38.12 26.78
CA GLU A 179 -36.44 37.74 28.14
C GLU A 179 -35.54 38.34 29.23
N LEU A 180 -34.22 38.39 29.03
CA LEU A 180 -33.28 39.01 29.98
C LEU A 180 -33.48 40.54 30.08
N SER A 181 -33.97 41.20 29.02
CA SER A 181 -34.30 42.65 29.06
C SER A 181 -35.40 43.00 30.07
N GLN A 182 -36.20 42.01 30.51
CA GLN A 182 -37.22 42.22 31.54
C GLN A 182 -36.63 42.38 32.92
N ILE A 183 -35.44 41.78 33.18
CA ILE A 183 -34.79 41.81 34.48
C ILE A 183 -33.50 42.65 34.50
N MET A 184 -32.94 42.96 33.35
CA MET A 184 -31.73 43.75 33.15
C MET A 184 -32.05 45.00 32.34
N SER A 185 -32.24 46.13 33.00
CA SER A 185 -32.60 47.42 32.35
C SER A 185 -31.52 47.92 31.39
N THR A 186 -30.25 47.45 31.54
CA THR A 186 -29.10 47.78 30.68
C THR A 186 -29.09 47.01 29.35
N LEU A 187 -30.00 46.05 29.17
CA LEU A 187 -30.24 45.30 27.95
C LEU A 187 -31.35 45.88 27.08
N SER A 188 -31.70 47.17 27.22
CA SER A 188 -32.85 47.76 26.54
C SER A 188 -32.71 47.65 25.01
N GLY A 189 -33.80 47.24 24.35
CA GLY A 189 -33.86 46.96 22.92
C GLY A 189 -33.71 48.14 21.98
N SER A 190 -33.40 49.35 22.48
CA SER A 190 -33.26 50.56 21.72
C SER A 190 -31.83 50.94 21.29
N GLY A 191 -30.87 50.05 21.49
CA GLY A 191 -29.48 50.21 20.95
C GLY A 191 -28.55 51.09 21.80
N GLU A 192 -29.03 51.68 22.93
CA GLU A 192 -28.20 52.51 23.82
C GLU A 192 -27.69 51.77 25.08
N GLY A 193 -28.02 50.50 25.25
CA GLY A 193 -27.53 49.68 26.38
C GLY A 193 -26.13 49.14 26.08
N ASN A 194 -25.20 49.26 27.05
CA ASN A 194 -23.82 48.73 26.97
C ASN A 194 -23.71 47.27 27.39
N THR A 195 -24.81 46.50 27.40
CA THR A 195 -24.82 45.11 27.77
C THR A 195 -25.10 44.23 26.55
N PHE A 196 -24.27 43.21 26.36
CA PHE A 196 -24.32 42.29 25.23
C PHE A 196 -24.60 40.87 25.75
N VAL A 197 -25.31 40.10 24.94
CA VAL A 197 -25.60 38.69 25.19
C VAL A 197 -25.04 37.85 24.03
N SER A 198 -24.35 36.78 24.36
CA SER A 198 -23.95 35.76 23.39
C SER A 198 -24.35 34.39 23.93
N VAL A 199 -24.89 33.59 23.05
CA VAL A 199 -25.27 32.21 23.33
C VAL A 199 -24.40 31.27 22.48
N SER A 200 -23.71 30.35 23.13
CA SER A 200 -22.94 29.32 22.48
C SER A 200 -23.29 27.95 23.04
N LEU A 201 -22.99 26.91 22.29
CA LEU A 201 -23.18 25.54 22.74
C LEU A 201 -21.94 25.12 23.56
N SER A 202 -22.15 24.73 24.83
CA SER A 202 -21.09 24.23 25.71
C SER A 202 -20.89 22.74 25.53
N GLN A 203 -21.99 21.98 25.51
CA GLN A 203 -21.96 20.54 25.27
C GLN A 203 -23.14 20.12 24.41
N ILE A 204 -22.85 19.24 23.47
CA ILE A 204 -23.84 18.71 22.54
C ILE A 204 -24.42 17.43 23.15
N ARG A 205 -25.74 17.28 23.02
CA ARG A 205 -26.43 16.07 23.45
C ARG A 205 -25.92 14.82 22.74
N SER A 206 -25.98 13.71 23.41
CA SER A 206 -25.79 12.39 22.78
C SER A 206 -27.11 11.86 22.26
N MET A 207 -27.02 11.09 21.17
CA MET A 207 -28.14 10.35 20.60
C MET A 207 -27.78 8.86 20.51
N LYS A 208 -28.78 7.99 20.54
CA LYS A 208 -28.62 6.56 20.34
C LYS A 208 -29.02 6.16 18.94
N VAL A 209 -28.14 5.41 18.26
CA VAL A 209 -28.39 4.84 16.94
C VAL A 209 -28.17 3.33 17.01
N ASN A 210 -28.92 2.59 16.20
CA ASN A 210 -28.82 1.13 16.14
C ASN A 210 -28.06 0.73 14.88
N ILE A 211 -27.03 -0.07 15.01
CA ILE A 211 -26.25 -0.58 13.88
C ILE A 211 -26.41 -2.09 13.84
N VAL A 212 -26.92 -2.61 12.73
CA VAL A 212 -27.27 -4.01 12.58
C VAL A 212 -26.75 -4.59 11.27
N GLY A 213 -26.67 -5.91 11.19
CA GLY A 213 -26.23 -6.64 10.02
C GLY A 213 -24.71 -6.87 10.02
N GLU A 214 -24.08 -6.80 8.86
CA GLU A 214 -22.72 -7.25 8.59
C GLU A 214 -21.67 -6.18 8.94
N VAL A 215 -21.64 -5.79 10.22
CA VAL A 215 -20.62 -4.91 10.84
C VAL A 215 -19.75 -5.69 11.81
N VAL A 216 -18.61 -5.13 12.17
CA VAL A 216 -17.67 -5.78 13.11
C VAL A 216 -18.31 -5.95 14.50
N ALA A 217 -19.00 -4.91 15.00
CA ALA A 217 -19.68 -4.95 16.29
C ALA A 217 -21.10 -4.39 16.14
N PRO A 218 -22.13 -5.22 15.88
CA PRO A 218 -23.51 -4.77 15.84
C PRO A 218 -24.02 -4.41 17.25
N GLY A 219 -24.87 -3.38 17.33
CA GLY A 219 -25.42 -2.95 18.61
C GLY A 219 -25.97 -1.53 18.59
N THR A 220 -26.31 -1.03 19.77
CA THR A 220 -26.75 0.36 19.97
C THR A 220 -25.57 1.21 20.41
N TYR A 221 -25.34 2.31 19.68
CA TYR A 221 -24.23 3.22 19.90
C TYR A 221 -24.72 4.58 20.38
N THR A 222 -24.01 5.15 21.34
CA THR A 222 -24.25 6.52 21.81
C THR A 222 -23.27 7.44 21.11
N LEU A 223 -23.76 8.34 20.27
CA LEU A 223 -22.98 9.26 19.44
C LEU A 223 -23.42 10.71 19.69
N PRO A 224 -22.57 11.73 19.43
CA PRO A 224 -22.99 13.12 19.42
C PRO A 224 -24.08 13.38 18.38
N SER A 225 -24.99 14.32 18.66
CA SER A 225 -26.18 14.58 17.78
C SER A 225 -25.89 15.11 16.38
N PHE A 226 -24.64 15.42 16.05
CA PHE A 226 -24.23 15.75 14.69
C PHE A 226 -23.42 14.64 14.00
N ALA A 227 -23.34 13.47 14.60
CA ALA A 227 -22.64 12.34 14.01
C ALA A 227 -23.29 11.94 12.68
N THR A 228 -22.43 11.57 11.75
CA THR A 228 -22.83 11.13 10.42
C THR A 228 -22.80 9.60 10.34
N LEU A 229 -23.29 9.07 9.24
CA LEU A 229 -23.25 7.64 8.97
C LEU A 229 -21.82 7.06 9.02
N PHE A 230 -20.82 7.77 8.50
CA PHE A 230 -19.42 7.34 8.60
C PHE A 230 -18.90 7.30 10.04
N ASN A 231 -19.30 8.28 10.88
CA ASN A 231 -18.94 8.26 12.29
C ASN A 231 -19.50 7.03 13.00
N ALA A 232 -20.75 6.67 12.71
CA ALA A 232 -21.42 5.51 13.30
C ALA A 232 -20.76 4.20 12.85
N LEU A 233 -20.48 4.04 11.55
CA LEU A 233 -19.77 2.86 11.04
C LEU A 233 -18.36 2.73 11.63
N TYR A 234 -17.64 3.85 11.78
CA TYR A 234 -16.34 3.86 12.43
C TYR A 234 -16.42 3.41 13.89
N ALA A 235 -17.41 3.89 14.63
CA ALA A 235 -17.65 3.48 16.01
C ALA A 235 -17.96 1.99 16.15
N ALA A 236 -18.63 1.40 15.15
CA ALA A 236 -18.92 -0.05 15.09
C ALA A 236 -17.72 -0.89 14.60
N GLY A 237 -16.55 -0.28 14.37
CA GLY A 237 -15.37 -0.96 13.85
C GLY A 237 -15.42 -1.24 12.35
N GLY A 238 -16.39 -0.66 11.63
CA GLY A 238 -16.59 -0.81 10.19
C GLY A 238 -17.41 -2.01 9.77
N VAL A 239 -17.38 -2.27 8.48
CA VAL A 239 -18.08 -3.39 7.85
C VAL A 239 -17.23 -4.66 7.97
N ASN A 240 -17.85 -5.80 8.26
CA ASN A 240 -17.13 -7.08 8.35
C ASN A 240 -16.81 -7.66 6.95
N LYS A 241 -16.18 -8.82 6.89
CA LYS A 241 -15.67 -9.40 5.62
C LYS A 241 -16.75 -9.76 4.60
N ILE A 242 -17.97 -10.00 5.04
CA ILE A 242 -19.10 -10.37 4.17
C ILE A 242 -20.09 -9.22 3.98
N GLY A 243 -19.86 -8.09 4.64
CA GLY A 243 -20.72 -6.93 4.54
C GLY A 243 -20.47 -6.12 3.28
N SER A 244 -21.55 -5.55 2.75
CA SER A 244 -21.52 -4.67 1.59
C SER A 244 -21.04 -3.28 1.96
N LEU A 245 -20.09 -2.77 1.17
CA LEU A 245 -19.69 -1.35 1.19
C LEU A 245 -20.51 -0.51 0.21
N ARG A 246 -21.30 -1.16 -0.65
CA ARG A 246 -22.01 -0.53 -1.75
C ARG A 246 -23.50 -0.33 -1.49
N SER A 247 -24.02 -0.88 -0.37
CA SER A 247 -25.42 -0.76 0.03
C SER A 247 -25.54 -0.71 1.54
N ILE A 248 -25.25 0.45 2.12
CA ILE A 248 -25.42 0.71 3.55
C ILE A 248 -26.65 1.59 3.73
N LYS A 249 -27.71 1.04 4.30
CA LYS A 249 -29.01 1.68 4.40
C LYS A 249 -29.24 2.31 5.76
N VAL A 250 -29.86 3.48 5.77
CA VAL A 250 -30.31 4.15 6.99
C VAL A 250 -31.83 4.22 6.98
N TYR A 251 -32.41 3.71 8.06
CA TYR A 251 -33.84 3.76 8.29
C TYR A 251 -34.17 4.71 9.43
N ARG A 252 -35.13 5.58 9.21
CA ARG A 252 -35.74 6.47 10.19
C ARG A 252 -37.24 6.25 10.20
N ASN A 253 -37.81 5.94 11.37
CA ASN A 253 -39.23 5.60 11.51
C ASN A 253 -39.67 4.54 10.49
N SER A 254 -38.88 3.47 10.32
CA SER A 254 -39.12 2.36 9.39
C SER A 254 -39.06 2.73 7.90
N LYS A 255 -38.68 3.96 7.55
CA LYS A 255 -38.52 4.41 6.16
C LYS A 255 -37.06 4.52 5.81
N GLU A 256 -36.63 3.99 4.67
CA GLU A 256 -35.27 4.19 4.12
C GLU A 256 -35.11 5.66 3.76
N ILE A 257 -34.14 6.35 4.39
CA ILE A 257 -33.83 7.75 4.17
C ILE A 257 -32.55 7.95 3.37
N ALA A 258 -31.65 6.97 3.41
CA ALA A 258 -30.38 7.01 2.68
C ALA A 258 -29.86 5.60 2.38
N ASN A 259 -29.14 5.51 1.27
CA ASN A 259 -28.34 4.32 0.91
C ASN A 259 -26.95 4.80 0.51
N LEU A 260 -25.96 4.50 1.33
CA LEU A 260 -24.57 4.91 1.12
C LEU A 260 -23.84 3.87 0.30
N ASP A 261 -23.15 4.33 -0.77
CA ASP A 261 -22.12 3.60 -1.49
C ASP A 261 -20.75 4.17 -1.12
N VAL A 262 -19.95 3.40 -0.38
CA VAL A 262 -18.61 3.82 0.03
C VAL A 262 -17.66 3.92 -1.18
N TYR A 263 -17.91 3.16 -2.25
CA TYR A 263 -17.13 3.27 -3.50
C TYR A 263 -17.31 4.63 -4.18
N ASP A 264 -18.52 5.20 -4.15
CA ASP A 264 -18.74 6.57 -4.65
C ASP A 264 -17.91 7.61 -3.89
N TYR A 265 -17.75 7.42 -2.58
CA TYR A 265 -16.85 8.25 -1.78
C TYR A 265 -15.37 8.03 -2.14
N LEU A 266 -14.92 6.75 -2.18
CA LEU A 266 -13.52 6.39 -2.39
C LEU A 266 -13.00 6.68 -3.80
N LEU A 267 -13.84 6.46 -4.81
CA LEU A 267 -13.45 6.57 -6.23
C LEU A 267 -13.80 7.92 -6.84
N ASN A 268 -14.93 8.51 -6.42
CA ASN A 268 -15.51 9.69 -7.04
C ASN A 268 -15.49 10.92 -6.14
N GLY A 269 -15.11 10.80 -4.86
CA GLY A 269 -15.14 11.89 -3.89
C GLY A 269 -16.55 12.36 -3.52
N LYS A 270 -17.59 11.58 -3.82
CA LYS A 270 -18.97 11.94 -3.54
C LYS A 270 -19.29 11.70 -2.06
N TYR A 271 -19.49 12.79 -1.34
CA TYR A 271 -19.82 12.79 0.10
C TYR A 271 -21.31 13.06 0.39
N THR A 272 -22.12 13.27 -0.63
CA THR A 272 -23.51 13.71 -0.52
C THR A 272 -24.44 12.72 0.18
N THR A 273 -24.09 11.43 0.19
CA THR A 273 -24.87 10.36 0.84
C THR A 273 -24.48 10.12 2.30
N ASN A 274 -23.51 10.88 2.84
CA ASN A 274 -23.16 10.79 4.26
C ASN A 274 -24.14 11.61 5.11
N VAL A 275 -25.27 10.98 5.41
CA VAL A 275 -26.39 11.62 6.10
C VAL A 275 -26.07 11.85 7.57
N ARG A 276 -26.52 12.99 8.12
CA ARG A 276 -26.54 13.24 9.55
C ARG A 276 -27.60 12.36 10.20
N LEU A 277 -27.20 11.67 11.25
CA LEU A 277 -28.07 10.75 11.98
C LEU A 277 -28.96 11.48 12.99
N GLU A 278 -30.08 10.86 13.33
CA GLU A 278 -30.97 11.29 14.39
C GLU A 278 -31.21 10.16 15.40
N GLU A 279 -31.88 10.53 16.51
CA GLU A 279 -32.21 9.60 17.59
C GLU A 279 -33.05 8.42 17.07
N ASN A 280 -32.63 7.20 17.42
CA ASN A 280 -33.25 5.92 17.03
C ASN A 280 -33.13 5.57 15.54
N ASP A 281 -32.28 6.24 14.77
CA ASP A 281 -31.96 5.78 13.41
C ASP A 281 -31.39 4.35 13.47
N MET A 282 -31.75 3.55 12.47
CA MET A 282 -31.25 2.20 12.28
C MET A 282 -30.37 2.16 11.04
N ILE A 283 -29.11 1.79 11.22
CA ILE A 283 -28.15 1.57 10.14
C ILE A 283 -28.08 0.09 9.87
N MET A 284 -28.37 -0.32 8.63
CA MET A 284 -28.39 -1.73 8.21
C MET A 284 -27.34 -1.96 7.13
N VAL A 285 -26.39 -2.85 7.41
CA VAL A 285 -25.41 -3.33 6.45
C VAL A 285 -25.78 -4.75 6.05
N GLY A 286 -26.14 -4.94 4.79
CA GLY A 286 -26.40 -6.27 4.22
C GLY A 286 -25.13 -6.99 3.80
N PRO A 287 -25.19 -8.26 3.41
CA PRO A 287 -24.07 -8.94 2.76
C PRO A 287 -23.84 -8.36 1.35
N TYR A 288 -22.61 -8.52 0.83
CA TYR A 288 -22.31 -8.13 -0.56
C TYR A 288 -23.12 -8.99 -1.57
N ASP A 289 -23.40 -8.41 -2.73
CA ASP A 289 -24.12 -9.12 -3.80
C ASP A 289 -23.16 -9.97 -4.64
N GLN A 290 -22.10 -9.41 -5.14
CA GLN A 290 -21.14 -10.02 -6.06
C GLN A 290 -19.73 -9.55 -5.78
N LEU A 291 -18.75 -10.46 -5.92
CA LEU A 291 -17.32 -10.14 -5.87
C LEU A 291 -16.64 -10.53 -7.18
N ALA A 292 -15.78 -9.67 -7.68
CA ALA A 292 -14.91 -9.99 -8.81
C ALA A 292 -13.44 -9.72 -8.45
N VAL A 293 -12.57 -10.62 -8.86
CA VAL A 293 -11.12 -10.52 -8.66
C VAL A 293 -10.49 -9.88 -9.88
N VAL A 294 -9.64 -8.88 -9.69
CA VAL A 294 -8.89 -8.24 -10.79
C VAL A 294 -7.40 -8.47 -10.58
N ARG A 295 -6.73 -9.00 -11.60
CA ARG A 295 -5.30 -9.33 -11.58
C ARG A 295 -4.59 -8.90 -12.87
N GLY A 296 -3.26 -8.81 -12.79
CA GLY A 296 -2.41 -8.52 -13.93
C GLY A 296 -2.11 -7.04 -14.11
N LYS A 297 -2.12 -6.55 -15.33
CA LYS A 297 -1.65 -5.21 -15.70
C LYS A 297 -2.73 -4.13 -15.54
N VAL A 298 -3.25 -4.01 -14.33
CA VAL A 298 -4.16 -2.94 -13.89
C VAL A 298 -3.53 -2.17 -12.73
N LYS A 299 -3.97 -0.94 -12.50
CA LYS A 299 -3.40 -0.10 -11.44
C LYS A 299 -3.73 -0.58 -10.02
N ARG A 300 -4.87 -1.32 -9.85
CA ARG A 300 -5.29 -1.87 -8.55
C ARG A 300 -5.66 -3.33 -8.71
N ASN A 301 -4.74 -4.21 -8.37
CA ASN A 301 -4.97 -5.66 -8.29
C ASN A 301 -5.66 -5.98 -6.97
N ARG A 302 -7.00 -6.10 -6.98
CA ARG A 302 -7.82 -6.35 -5.79
C ARG A 302 -9.09 -7.13 -6.10
N ILE A 303 -9.82 -7.46 -5.07
CA ILE A 303 -11.20 -7.94 -5.15
C ILE A 303 -12.11 -6.73 -5.06
N PHE A 304 -13.07 -6.62 -5.96
CA PHE A 304 -14.05 -5.53 -5.99
C PHE A 304 -15.46 -6.07 -5.76
N GLU A 305 -16.22 -5.35 -4.96
CA GLU A 305 -17.65 -5.59 -4.82
C GLU A 305 -18.38 -4.97 -6.00
N LEU A 306 -19.25 -5.76 -6.63
CA LEU A 306 -20.04 -5.36 -7.78
C LEU A 306 -21.54 -5.41 -7.43
N ARG A 307 -22.29 -4.49 -8.00
CA ARG A 307 -23.74 -4.55 -8.07
C ARG A 307 -24.18 -5.38 -9.25
N LYS A 308 -25.36 -5.97 -9.16
CA LYS A 308 -25.96 -6.74 -10.27
C LYS A 308 -26.07 -5.88 -11.53
N GLY A 309 -25.57 -6.41 -12.64
CA GLY A 309 -25.61 -5.74 -13.94
C GLY A 309 -24.40 -4.82 -14.22
N GLU A 310 -23.47 -4.68 -13.30
CA GLU A 310 -22.22 -3.94 -13.57
C GLU A 310 -21.35 -4.67 -14.58
N THR A 311 -20.71 -3.88 -15.44
CA THR A 311 -19.97 -4.36 -16.60
C THR A 311 -18.48 -4.45 -16.33
N LEU A 312 -17.78 -5.16 -17.21
CA LEU A 312 -16.31 -5.25 -17.20
C LEU A 312 -15.65 -3.86 -17.27
N LYS A 313 -16.22 -2.93 -18.06
CA LYS A 313 -15.71 -1.56 -18.12
C LYS A 313 -15.75 -0.87 -16.76
N GLN A 314 -16.88 -0.97 -16.04
CA GLN A 314 -17.03 -0.40 -14.70
C GLN A 314 -16.05 -1.02 -13.71
N LEU A 315 -15.84 -2.35 -13.78
CA LEU A 315 -14.85 -3.03 -12.96
C LEU A 315 -13.42 -2.52 -13.24
N LEU A 316 -13.06 -2.34 -14.52
CA LEU A 316 -11.77 -1.76 -14.91
C LEU A 316 -11.62 -0.31 -14.40
N ASP A 317 -12.69 0.49 -14.48
CA ASP A 317 -12.69 1.86 -13.95
C ASP A 317 -12.47 1.87 -12.43
N MET A 318 -13.09 0.96 -11.67
CA MET A 318 -12.85 0.77 -10.24
C MET A 318 -11.39 0.32 -9.96
N ALA A 319 -10.81 -0.50 -10.83
CA ALA A 319 -9.41 -0.92 -10.75
C ALA A 319 -8.42 0.22 -11.13
N GLY A 320 -8.93 1.38 -11.56
CA GLY A 320 -8.14 2.54 -11.96
C GLY A 320 -7.61 2.49 -13.40
N GLY A 321 -8.09 1.54 -14.19
CA GLY A 321 -7.67 1.30 -15.57
C GLY A 321 -6.38 0.51 -15.70
N PHE A 322 -5.89 0.43 -16.90
CA PHE A 322 -4.71 -0.32 -17.30
C PHE A 322 -3.39 0.35 -16.86
N THR A 323 -2.34 -0.45 -16.68
CA THR A 323 -0.96 0.06 -16.61
C THR A 323 -0.41 0.37 -18.01
N GLY A 324 0.71 1.10 -18.08
CA GLY A 324 1.27 1.52 -19.37
C GLY A 324 1.79 0.38 -20.25
N ASP A 325 2.04 -0.79 -19.66
CA ASP A 325 2.51 -2.00 -20.33
C ASP A 325 1.43 -3.07 -20.49
N ALA A 326 0.16 -2.71 -20.25
CA ALA A 326 -0.97 -3.61 -20.40
C ALA A 326 -1.33 -3.86 -21.85
N TYR A 327 -1.73 -5.09 -22.15
CA TYR A 327 -2.39 -5.42 -23.41
C TYR A 327 -3.87 -5.11 -23.32
N THR A 328 -4.32 -4.07 -24.01
CA THR A 328 -5.66 -3.48 -23.85
C THR A 328 -6.70 -3.97 -24.86
N LYS A 329 -6.27 -4.68 -25.93
CA LYS A 329 -7.16 -5.10 -27.03
C LYS A 329 -8.18 -6.16 -26.61
N ASP A 330 -7.76 -7.04 -25.73
CA ASP A 330 -8.63 -8.03 -25.12
C ASP A 330 -8.15 -8.38 -23.70
N VAL A 331 -9.07 -8.91 -22.90
CA VAL A 331 -8.81 -9.37 -21.55
C VAL A 331 -9.47 -10.72 -21.31
N GLN A 332 -8.95 -11.48 -20.37
CA GLN A 332 -9.49 -12.79 -20.04
C GLN A 332 -10.33 -12.73 -18.77
N VAL A 333 -11.57 -13.23 -18.87
CA VAL A 333 -12.46 -13.41 -17.72
C VAL A 333 -12.64 -14.90 -17.47
N LYS A 334 -12.20 -15.34 -16.28
CA LYS A 334 -12.42 -16.70 -15.80
C LYS A 334 -13.69 -16.71 -14.96
N ARG A 335 -14.68 -17.44 -15.37
CA ARG A 335 -16.00 -17.59 -14.75
C ARG A 335 -16.23 -19.00 -14.28
N LYS A 336 -16.83 -19.17 -13.12
CA LYS A 336 -17.30 -20.49 -12.66
C LYS A 336 -18.62 -20.82 -13.38
N SER A 337 -18.64 -21.93 -14.09
CA SER A 337 -19.87 -22.61 -14.53
C SER A 337 -20.29 -23.61 -13.45
N ASP A 338 -21.36 -24.36 -13.66
CA ASP A 338 -21.91 -25.27 -12.64
C ASP A 338 -20.89 -26.18 -11.96
N SER A 339 -20.02 -26.83 -12.74
CA SER A 339 -18.98 -27.75 -12.23
C SER A 339 -17.56 -27.46 -12.71
N ARG A 340 -17.38 -26.48 -13.58
CA ARG A 340 -16.09 -26.19 -14.23
C ARG A 340 -15.83 -24.69 -14.30
N TYR A 341 -14.62 -24.32 -14.71
CA TYR A 341 -14.31 -22.95 -15.08
C TYR A 341 -14.41 -22.77 -16.59
N GLN A 342 -14.96 -21.63 -17.01
CA GLN A 342 -14.98 -21.15 -18.38
C GLN A 342 -14.06 -19.94 -18.49
N ILE A 343 -13.29 -19.87 -19.57
CA ILE A 343 -12.50 -18.69 -19.92
C ILE A 343 -13.20 -18.00 -21.08
N SER A 344 -13.43 -16.71 -20.94
CA SER A 344 -13.98 -15.84 -21.97
C SER A 344 -12.95 -14.77 -22.30
N THR A 345 -12.53 -14.70 -23.55
CA THR A 345 -11.71 -13.58 -24.06
C THR A 345 -12.69 -12.49 -24.50
N VAL A 346 -12.59 -11.32 -23.87
CA VAL A 346 -13.46 -10.17 -24.11
C VAL A 346 -12.66 -9.09 -24.78
N SER A 347 -13.08 -8.70 -26.00
CA SER A 347 -12.43 -7.63 -26.76
C SER A 347 -12.87 -6.25 -26.25
N GLU A 348 -12.05 -5.24 -26.48
CA GLU A 348 -12.23 -3.86 -25.99
C GLU A 348 -13.61 -3.26 -26.32
N ASP A 349 -14.12 -3.53 -27.52
CA ASP A 349 -15.45 -3.10 -27.98
C ASP A 349 -16.60 -3.67 -27.13
N LYS A 350 -16.38 -4.78 -26.43
CA LYS A 350 -17.37 -5.49 -25.61
C LYS A 350 -17.27 -5.19 -24.11
N PHE A 351 -16.27 -4.45 -23.66
CA PHE A 351 -16.10 -4.15 -22.23
C PHE A 351 -17.33 -3.48 -21.61
N ALA A 352 -17.99 -2.60 -22.34
CA ALA A 352 -19.18 -1.89 -21.86
C ALA A 352 -20.45 -2.75 -21.82
N SER A 353 -20.51 -3.84 -22.58
CA SER A 353 -21.66 -4.73 -22.67
C SER A 353 -21.50 -6.04 -21.91
N PHE A 354 -20.26 -6.42 -21.57
CA PHE A 354 -20.00 -7.67 -20.85
C PHE A 354 -20.33 -7.50 -19.36
N VAL A 355 -21.41 -8.14 -18.94
CA VAL A 355 -21.87 -8.12 -17.54
C VAL A 355 -21.06 -9.10 -16.71
N MET A 356 -20.51 -8.60 -15.60
CA MET A 356 -19.75 -9.39 -14.63
C MET A 356 -20.71 -10.19 -13.73
N GLN A 357 -20.21 -11.32 -13.21
CA GLN A 357 -20.94 -12.20 -12.30
C GLN A 357 -20.11 -12.46 -11.04
N ASP A 358 -20.81 -12.97 -10.01
CA ASP A 358 -20.15 -13.35 -8.76
C ASP A 358 -19.09 -14.42 -8.97
N GLY A 359 -17.91 -14.19 -8.38
CA GLY A 359 -16.76 -15.09 -8.49
C GLY A 359 -15.95 -14.97 -9.79
N ASP A 360 -16.27 -14.02 -10.67
CA ASP A 360 -15.49 -13.76 -11.88
C ASP A 360 -14.07 -13.31 -11.51
N SER A 361 -13.09 -13.79 -12.28
CA SER A 361 -11.70 -13.36 -12.16
C SER A 361 -11.23 -12.79 -13.48
N LEU A 362 -10.97 -11.48 -13.49
CA LEU A 362 -10.39 -10.75 -14.61
C LEU A 362 -8.87 -10.86 -14.58
N GLN A 363 -8.29 -11.27 -15.68
CA GLN A 363 -6.86 -11.27 -15.93
C GLN A 363 -6.53 -10.31 -17.08
N VAL A 364 -5.62 -9.38 -16.83
CA VAL A 364 -5.10 -8.45 -17.84
C VAL A 364 -3.64 -8.76 -18.07
N ASP A 365 -3.28 -9.11 -19.29
CA ASP A 365 -1.92 -9.47 -19.66
C ASP A 365 -1.08 -8.24 -20.05
N SER A 366 0.24 -8.41 -20.11
CA SER A 366 1.15 -7.39 -20.65
C SER A 366 1.26 -7.51 -22.16
N VAL A 367 1.68 -6.43 -22.79
CA VAL A 367 2.17 -6.49 -24.18
C VAL A 367 3.29 -7.53 -24.30
N ILE A 368 3.37 -8.17 -25.44
CA ILE A 368 4.42 -9.17 -25.73
C ILE A 368 5.78 -8.49 -25.62
N PRO A 369 6.79 -9.08 -24.92
CA PRO A 369 8.11 -8.47 -24.75
C PRO A 369 9.00 -8.59 -26.01
N PHE A 370 8.41 -8.39 -27.18
CA PHE A 370 9.10 -8.31 -28.46
C PHE A 370 8.99 -6.90 -29.02
N TYR A 371 10.07 -6.43 -29.59
CA TYR A 371 10.08 -5.14 -30.25
C TYR A 371 9.77 -5.32 -31.75
N GLU A 372 8.99 -4.43 -32.32
CA GLU A 372 8.62 -4.46 -33.73
C GLU A 372 9.80 -4.09 -34.65
N ASN A 373 10.80 -3.36 -34.13
CA ASN A 373 11.85 -2.73 -34.90
C ASN A 373 13.22 -2.69 -34.22
N ARG A 374 13.48 -3.58 -33.26
CA ARG A 374 14.75 -3.63 -32.54
C ARG A 374 15.84 -4.29 -33.40
N LEU A 375 17.04 -3.69 -33.36
CA LEU A 375 18.30 -4.27 -33.76
C LEU A 375 19.26 -4.24 -32.59
N VAL A 376 20.10 -5.25 -32.45
CA VAL A 376 21.09 -5.31 -31.36
C VAL A 376 22.49 -5.39 -31.95
N VAL A 377 23.41 -4.57 -31.46
CA VAL A 377 24.83 -4.62 -31.84
C VAL A 377 25.69 -4.89 -30.62
N THR A 378 26.54 -5.91 -30.71
CA THR A 378 27.44 -6.28 -29.63
C THR A 378 28.88 -6.41 -30.10
N GLY A 379 29.84 -6.30 -29.16
CA GLY A 379 31.25 -6.52 -29.41
C GLY A 379 32.04 -5.25 -29.81
N ALA A 380 32.91 -5.36 -30.81
CA ALA A 380 33.95 -4.37 -31.14
C ALA A 380 33.43 -3.17 -31.94
N VAL A 381 32.39 -2.50 -31.44
CA VAL A 381 31.90 -1.21 -31.94
C VAL A 381 32.03 -0.15 -30.84
N TRP A 382 32.09 1.13 -31.22
CA TRP A 382 32.22 2.19 -30.22
C TRP A 382 31.00 2.33 -29.31
N ARG A 383 29.79 2.07 -29.87
CA ARG A 383 28.53 2.14 -29.13
C ARG A 383 27.73 0.85 -29.29
N PRO A 384 28.05 -0.21 -28.53
CA PRO A 384 27.21 -1.40 -28.51
C PRO A 384 25.87 -1.08 -27.82
N GLY A 385 24.78 -1.76 -28.20
CA GLY A 385 23.46 -1.54 -27.63
C GLY A 385 22.33 -1.86 -28.61
N GLU A 386 21.15 -1.36 -28.27
CA GLU A 386 19.92 -1.52 -29.04
C GLU A 386 19.74 -0.34 -29.99
N TYR A 387 19.29 -0.62 -31.18
CA TYR A 387 19.06 0.34 -32.27
C TYR A 387 17.70 0.11 -32.90
N GLU A 388 17.19 1.14 -33.56
CA GLU A 388 15.92 1.09 -34.27
C GLU A 388 16.16 0.65 -35.75
N LEU A 389 15.43 -0.36 -36.20
CA LEU A 389 15.26 -0.64 -37.62
C LEU A 389 14.34 0.43 -38.22
N SER A 390 14.91 1.33 -39.01
CA SER A 390 14.21 2.48 -39.57
C SER A 390 14.58 2.65 -41.07
N PRO A 391 13.91 3.54 -41.81
CA PRO A 391 14.28 3.83 -43.18
C PRO A 391 15.74 4.26 -43.39
N SER A 392 16.36 4.81 -42.32
CA SER A 392 17.77 5.24 -42.34
C SER A 392 18.74 4.17 -41.86
N VAL A 393 18.27 3.08 -41.26
CA VAL A 393 19.08 1.97 -40.73
C VAL A 393 18.44 0.66 -41.12
N ARG A 394 18.71 0.23 -42.36
CA ARG A 394 18.19 -1.02 -42.93
C ARG A 394 19.28 -2.04 -43.23
N THR A 395 20.53 -1.62 -43.23
CA THR A 395 21.64 -2.50 -43.65
C THR A 395 22.73 -2.53 -42.59
N VAL A 396 23.58 -3.55 -42.64
CA VAL A 396 24.71 -3.71 -41.73
C VAL A 396 25.63 -2.49 -41.77
N LYS A 397 25.91 -1.94 -42.95
CA LYS A 397 26.74 -0.73 -43.11
C LYS A 397 26.15 0.47 -42.39
N GLN A 398 24.84 0.67 -42.51
CA GLN A 398 24.15 1.78 -41.87
C GLN A 398 24.11 1.60 -40.32
N LEU A 399 23.88 0.37 -39.87
CA LEU A 399 23.86 0.03 -38.44
C LEU A 399 25.22 0.24 -37.77
N VAL A 400 26.30 -0.24 -38.40
CA VAL A 400 27.67 -0.01 -37.90
C VAL A 400 28.02 1.47 -37.87
N LYS A 401 27.59 2.24 -38.88
CA LYS A 401 27.76 3.70 -38.88
C LYS A 401 26.99 4.37 -37.71
N GLN A 402 25.77 3.92 -37.44
CA GLN A 402 24.96 4.41 -36.31
C GLN A 402 25.61 4.05 -34.96
N ALA A 403 26.27 2.88 -34.87
CA ALA A 403 27.05 2.46 -33.70
C ALA A 403 28.42 3.18 -33.58
N ALA A 404 28.61 4.29 -34.31
CA ALA A 404 29.81 5.12 -34.32
C ALA A 404 31.07 4.40 -34.92
N GLY A 405 30.86 3.33 -35.68
CA GLY A 405 31.94 2.60 -36.34
C GLY A 405 32.56 1.50 -35.48
N LEU A 406 33.58 0.86 -36.08
CA LEU A 406 34.33 -0.22 -35.45
C LEU A 406 35.43 0.32 -34.52
N LYS A 407 35.72 -0.43 -33.45
CA LYS A 407 36.94 -0.25 -32.67
C LYS A 407 38.13 -0.83 -33.42
N GLY A 408 39.35 -0.37 -33.12
CA GLY A 408 40.56 -0.86 -33.77
C GLY A 408 40.95 -2.30 -33.42
N ASP A 409 40.25 -2.94 -32.53
CA ASP A 409 40.44 -4.32 -32.06
C ASP A 409 39.45 -5.31 -32.66
N GLU A 410 38.65 -4.90 -33.65
CA GLU A 410 37.65 -5.77 -34.26
C GLU A 410 38.27 -6.94 -35.07
N PHE A 411 37.67 -8.13 -34.97
CA PHE A 411 37.89 -9.22 -35.88
C PHE A 411 37.03 -9.05 -37.14
N ALA A 412 37.45 -8.13 -38.00
CA ALA A 412 36.62 -7.62 -39.10
C ALA A 412 36.33 -8.61 -40.22
N GLY A 413 37.08 -9.69 -40.31
CA GLY A 413 36.90 -10.69 -41.37
C GLY A 413 35.67 -11.58 -41.20
N ARG A 414 35.06 -11.60 -40.02
CA ARG A 414 33.86 -12.39 -39.77
C ARG A 414 33.08 -11.89 -38.55
N ALA A 415 31.98 -11.20 -38.81
CA ALA A 415 30.95 -10.93 -37.82
C ALA A 415 29.76 -11.87 -38.07
N LEU A 416 28.88 -11.96 -37.10
CA LEU A 416 27.72 -12.85 -37.13
C LEU A 416 26.44 -12.05 -36.91
N ILE A 417 25.45 -12.25 -37.75
CA ILE A 417 24.10 -11.83 -37.54
C ILE A 417 23.31 -13.05 -37.03
N THR A 418 22.76 -12.98 -35.84
CA THR A 418 21.81 -13.97 -35.37
C THR A 418 20.40 -13.45 -35.67
N ARG A 419 19.71 -14.14 -36.55
CA ARG A 419 18.34 -13.82 -36.99
C ARG A 419 17.34 -14.78 -36.41
N LEU A 420 16.27 -14.25 -35.87
CA LEU A 420 15.15 -15.05 -35.37
C LEU A 420 14.18 -15.35 -36.53
N ASN A 421 13.97 -16.62 -36.82
CA ASN A 421 13.01 -17.06 -37.81
C ASN A 421 11.56 -17.05 -37.27
N PRO A 422 10.53 -17.07 -38.14
CA PRO A 422 9.13 -17.12 -37.71
C PRO A 422 8.76 -18.35 -36.87
N ASP A 423 9.53 -19.44 -36.98
CA ASP A 423 9.36 -20.66 -36.18
C ASP A 423 10.15 -20.63 -34.86
N PHE A 424 10.68 -19.46 -34.46
CA PHE A 424 11.54 -19.22 -33.29
C PHE A 424 12.88 -19.95 -33.30
N THR A 425 13.27 -20.56 -34.42
CA THR A 425 14.65 -21.03 -34.60
C THR A 425 15.56 -19.85 -34.93
N THR A 426 16.86 -20.01 -34.69
CA THR A 426 17.84 -18.96 -35.01
C THR A 426 18.70 -19.36 -36.18
N THR A 427 18.89 -18.45 -37.10
CA THR A 427 19.83 -18.61 -38.23
C THR A 427 21.03 -17.69 -38.02
N MET A 428 22.23 -18.24 -38.18
CA MET A 428 23.47 -17.47 -38.14
C MET A 428 23.94 -17.11 -39.56
N ILE A 429 24.08 -15.82 -39.85
CA ILE A 429 24.56 -15.28 -41.10
C ILE A 429 25.94 -14.68 -40.85
N ALA A 430 26.98 -15.26 -41.49
CA ALA A 430 28.32 -14.71 -41.41
C ALA A 430 28.49 -13.56 -42.41
N VAL A 431 29.04 -12.45 -41.93
CA VAL A 431 29.26 -11.24 -42.76
C VAL A 431 30.70 -10.72 -42.63
N ASP A 432 31.25 -10.27 -43.73
CA ASP A 432 32.53 -9.57 -43.77
C ASP A 432 32.29 -8.07 -43.61
N ILE A 433 32.37 -7.59 -42.36
CA ILE A 433 32.10 -6.19 -42.04
C ILE A 433 33.05 -5.24 -42.73
N ARG A 434 34.36 -5.59 -42.84
CA ARG A 434 35.35 -4.74 -43.48
C ARG A 434 35.11 -4.63 -44.99
N GLY A 435 34.75 -5.75 -45.63
CA GLY A 435 34.37 -5.80 -47.04
C GLY A 435 33.11 -4.97 -47.31
N ILE A 436 32.10 -5.06 -46.46
CA ILE A 436 30.85 -4.26 -46.56
C ILE A 436 31.14 -2.75 -46.41
N LEU A 437 31.94 -2.36 -45.41
CA LEU A 437 32.28 -0.95 -45.22
C LEU A 437 33.07 -0.36 -46.38
N ASN A 438 34.00 -1.12 -46.91
CA ASN A 438 34.85 -0.73 -48.07
C ASN A 438 34.13 -0.88 -49.42
N GLY A 439 32.99 -1.53 -49.47
CA GLY A 439 32.22 -1.78 -50.70
C GLY A 439 32.73 -2.95 -51.55
N THR A 440 33.58 -3.82 -51.02
CA THR A 440 34.10 -5.02 -51.66
C THR A 440 33.24 -6.25 -51.45
N ALA A 441 32.38 -6.25 -50.42
CA ALA A 441 31.38 -7.28 -50.16
C ALA A 441 29.96 -6.68 -50.24
N PRO A 442 28.95 -7.49 -50.62
CA PRO A 442 27.56 -7.04 -50.65
C PRO A 442 27.07 -6.70 -49.25
N ASP A 443 26.34 -5.59 -49.13
CA ASP A 443 25.71 -5.21 -47.87
C ASP A 443 24.52 -6.13 -47.59
N VAL A 444 24.26 -6.41 -46.31
CA VAL A 444 23.21 -7.32 -45.88
C VAL A 444 22.03 -6.51 -45.29
N GLU A 445 20.83 -6.80 -45.78
CA GLU A 445 19.60 -6.20 -45.26
C GLU A 445 19.23 -6.84 -43.93
N LEU A 446 18.91 -5.96 -42.93
CA LEU A 446 18.56 -6.34 -41.58
C LEU A 446 17.05 -6.51 -41.43
N GLN A 447 16.67 -7.37 -40.53
CA GLN A 447 15.29 -7.59 -40.07
C GLN A 447 15.15 -7.24 -38.59
N ALA A 448 13.90 -7.01 -38.16
CA ALA A 448 13.62 -6.81 -36.75
C ALA A 448 14.16 -7.98 -35.91
N GLU A 449 14.68 -7.67 -34.74
CA GLU A 449 15.31 -8.60 -33.79
C GLU A 449 16.65 -9.19 -34.26
N ASP A 450 17.25 -8.74 -35.40
CA ASP A 450 18.59 -9.16 -35.76
C ASP A 450 19.62 -8.70 -34.72
N GLN A 451 20.52 -9.60 -34.33
CA GLN A 451 21.62 -9.34 -33.42
C GLN A 451 22.96 -9.43 -34.17
N LEU A 452 23.59 -8.31 -34.41
CA LEU A 452 24.91 -8.22 -35.00
C LEU A 452 26.00 -8.33 -33.95
N SER A 453 26.77 -9.40 -33.96
CA SER A 453 27.91 -9.61 -33.07
C SER A 453 29.22 -9.46 -33.84
N ILE A 454 30.05 -8.51 -33.42
CA ILE A 454 31.36 -8.22 -34.02
C ILE A 454 32.42 -8.55 -32.96
N PRO A 455 33.06 -9.75 -33.03
CA PRO A 455 34.01 -10.16 -32.01
C PRO A 455 35.27 -9.25 -32.00
N SER A 456 35.82 -9.03 -30.81
CA SER A 456 37.16 -8.45 -30.69
C SER A 456 38.24 -9.49 -30.91
N LEU A 457 39.38 -9.07 -31.44
CA LEU A 457 40.58 -9.91 -31.52
C LEU A 457 41.05 -10.41 -30.16
N PHE A 458 40.73 -9.65 -29.08
CA PHE A 458 41.07 -10.02 -27.73
C PHE A 458 40.11 -11.08 -27.16
N ASP A 459 38.85 -11.08 -27.57
CA ASP A 459 37.86 -12.09 -27.16
C ASP A 459 38.15 -13.48 -27.77
N LEU A 460 38.83 -13.51 -28.90
CA LEU A 460 39.19 -14.74 -29.62
C LEU A 460 40.56 -15.31 -29.21
N ARG A 461 41.30 -14.65 -28.34
CA ARG A 461 42.59 -15.08 -27.82
C ARG A 461 42.43 -15.55 -26.36
N GLU A 462 43.11 -16.66 -26.04
CA GLU A 462 43.25 -17.01 -24.62
C GLU A 462 43.94 -15.88 -23.87
N PRO A 463 43.40 -15.45 -22.71
CA PRO A 463 44.04 -14.46 -21.87
C PRO A 463 45.31 -15.08 -21.28
N TYR A 464 46.48 -14.68 -21.81
CA TYR A 464 47.73 -15.08 -21.17
C TYR A 464 47.81 -14.50 -19.76
N THR A 465 48.05 -15.36 -18.77
CA THR A 465 48.25 -14.99 -17.40
C THR A 465 49.61 -15.41 -16.90
N ILE A 466 50.18 -14.63 -16.02
CA ILE A 466 51.44 -14.94 -15.29
C ILE A 466 51.07 -15.24 -13.87
N LYS A 467 51.51 -16.40 -13.36
CA LYS A 467 51.41 -16.74 -11.96
C LYS A 467 52.70 -16.38 -11.25
N VAL A 468 52.63 -15.55 -10.23
CA VAL A 468 53.75 -15.15 -9.41
C VAL A 468 53.71 -15.94 -8.11
N GLY A 469 54.74 -16.76 -7.87
CA GLY A 469 54.87 -17.60 -6.67
C GLY A 469 56.18 -17.41 -5.95
N GLY A 470 56.36 -18.10 -4.82
CA GLY A 470 57.59 -18.05 -4.03
C GLY A 470 57.58 -17.01 -2.90
N ALA A 471 58.76 -16.42 -2.63
CA ALA A 471 58.93 -15.50 -1.49
C ALA A 471 58.53 -14.06 -1.79
N VAL A 472 57.31 -13.87 -2.30
CA VAL A 472 56.62 -12.58 -2.51
C VAL A 472 55.55 -12.38 -1.42
N ASN A 473 55.13 -11.14 -1.18
CA ASN A 473 54.18 -10.81 -0.14
C ASN A 473 52.80 -11.44 -0.41
N TYR A 474 52.39 -11.47 -1.69
CA TYR A 474 51.14 -12.13 -2.10
C TYR A 474 51.48 -13.32 -3.06
N PRO A 475 51.83 -14.48 -2.52
CA PRO A 475 52.12 -15.66 -3.32
C PRO A 475 50.86 -16.15 -4.04
N ASP A 476 51.03 -16.83 -5.18
CA ASP A 476 49.98 -17.31 -6.07
C ASP A 476 49.13 -16.21 -6.74
N THR A 477 49.60 -14.95 -6.78
CA THR A 477 48.98 -13.86 -7.51
C THR A 477 48.97 -14.17 -9.00
N VAL A 478 47.79 -14.18 -9.63
CA VAL A 478 47.61 -14.34 -11.08
C VAL A 478 47.45 -12.95 -11.69
N LEU A 479 48.39 -12.58 -12.56
CA LEU A 479 48.39 -11.31 -13.23
C LEU A 479 48.06 -11.51 -14.72
N PRO A 480 47.26 -10.62 -15.35
CA PRO A 480 47.09 -10.65 -16.80
C PRO A 480 48.42 -10.27 -17.47
N TYR A 481 48.82 -11.05 -18.50
CA TYR A 481 50.00 -10.72 -19.29
C TYR A 481 49.78 -9.38 -20.03
N ARG A 482 50.74 -8.48 -19.86
CA ARG A 482 50.80 -7.22 -20.61
C ARG A 482 52.09 -7.16 -21.44
N HIS A 483 51.97 -6.58 -22.63
CA HIS A 483 53.16 -6.41 -23.47
C HIS A 483 54.16 -5.52 -22.69
N ASN A 484 55.44 -5.92 -22.67
CA ASN A 484 56.53 -5.30 -21.92
C ASN A 484 56.41 -5.45 -20.37
N LEU A 485 55.58 -6.35 -19.83
CA LEU A 485 55.59 -6.64 -18.43
C LEU A 485 56.93 -7.30 -18.04
N THR A 486 57.70 -6.64 -17.13
CA THR A 486 58.97 -7.15 -16.65
C THR A 486 58.74 -8.04 -15.41
N ILE A 487 59.74 -8.85 -15.08
CA ILE A 487 59.73 -9.65 -13.83
C ILE A 487 59.65 -8.74 -12.61
N GLU A 488 60.31 -7.59 -12.65
CA GLU A 488 60.27 -6.60 -11.58
C GLU A 488 58.84 -6.04 -11.38
N ASP A 489 58.14 -5.69 -12.44
CA ASP A 489 56.72 -5.27 -12.39
C ASP A 489 55.83 -6.35 -11.80
N ALA A 490 56.05 -7.60 -12.22
CA ALA A 490 55.23 -8.73 -11.72
C ALA A 490 55.48 -8.96 -10.20
N ILE A 491 56.72 -8.82 -9.73
CA ILE A 491 57.05 -8.90 -8.30
C ILE A 491 56.43 -7.74 -7.54
N MET A 492 56.53 -6.51 -8.07
CA MET A 492 55.89 -5.33 -7.48
C MET A 492 54.38 -5.50 -7.35
N MET A 493 53.71 -5.99 -8.39
CA MET A 493 52.26 -6.27 -8.39
C MET A 493 51.88 -7.39 -7.41
N ALA A 494 52.81 -8.31 -7.12
CA ALA A 494 52.67 -9.32 -6.07
C ALA A 494 53.01 -8.83 -4.66
N GLY A 495 53.11 -7.49 -4.47
CA GLY A 495 53.36 -6.85 -3.19
C GLY A 495 54.85 -6.77 -2.81
N GLY A 496 55.75 -7.08 -3.74
CA GLY A 496 57.20 -7.07 -3.51
C GLY A 496 57.71 -8.35 -2.86
N LEU A 497 59.03 -8.42 -2.66
CA LEU A 497 59.72 -9.53 -2.04
C LEU A 497 59.52 -9.54 -0.52
N ARG A 498 59.33 -10.68 0.08
CA ARG A 498 59.36 -10.84 1.55
C ARG A 498 60.79 -10.68 2.08
N ALA A 499 60.93 -10.20 3.32
CA ALA A 499 62.24 -10.03 3.98
C ALA A 499 63.08 -11.32 3.99
N VAL A 500 62.41 -12.48 4.00
CA VAL A 500 63.09 -13.83 3.94
C VAL A 500 63.81 -14.05 2.60
N SER A 501 63.39 -13.40 1.51
CA SER A 501 64.01 -13.54 0.18
C SER A 501 65.43 -13.00 0.11
N TYR A 502 65.79 -12.05 0.98
CA TYR A 502 67.14 -11.46 1.05
C TYR A 502 68.14 -12.31 1.82
N THR A 503 67.66 -13.26 2.66
CA THR A 503 68.56 -14.04 3.52
C THR A 503 69.23 -15.20 2.75
N HIS A 504 68.66 -15.63 1.63
CA HIS A 504 69.26 -16.70 0.81
C HIS A 504 70.25 -16.16 -0.28
N LEU A 505 70.36 -14.85 -0.47
CA LEU A 505 71.28 -14.20 -1.40
C LEU A 505 72.65 -13.81 -0.76
N ARG A 506 72.83 -14.15 0.52
CA ARG A 506 74.13 -14.04 1.22
C ARG A 506 74.65 -15.41 1.61
N ALA A 507 75.34 -16.06 0.68
CA ALA A 507 76.32 -17.11 0.95
C ALA A 507 77.31 -17.19 -0.19
N PRO A 508 78.48 -17.64 0.09
CA PRO A 508 79.70 -16.87 0.41
C PRO A 508 80.42 -16.45 -0.83
#